data_0471250e085144a8ce439c890a4fb991
#
_entry.id   0471250e085144a8ce439c890a4fb991
#
_cell.length_a   1.000
_cell.length_b   1.000
_cell.length_c   1.000
_cell.angle_alpha   90.00
_cell.angle_beta   90.00
_cell.angle_gamma   90.00
#
_symmetry.space_group_name_H-M   'P 1'
#
loop_
_entity.id
_entity.type
_entity.pdbx_description
1 polymer ?
#
loop_
_entity_poly.entity_id
_entity_poly.type
_entity_poly.pdbx_seq_one_letter_code
_entity_poly.pdbx_strand_id
1 'polypeptide(L)'
;LPEATVATPNVPEAELLADVTIEDDADLREAADAVRDLGPDAVLLTGGHLDGDPVDVYAGETTRAFSRERVDTEDTHGSGCTLSAAIAAYLASGDEPEVAVERGVDATARAIASDLSLGSGAGPVDHAAIADRRVVADGARAGVSPNTTDAIDAVRDVVAALEREWPPELVPEVGTNVAVAPADATEPEDVVAVDGRLHATSRGVRATGGVAPGASSHIARFLLGVREHDPRISAAGNVRWSRARESALRERWDVELTDRTEEPADADGTMDWAARDAMADRERAPDAVVDRGAIGKEAMIRLVAEDADALLEKFRTAASLERDADVV
;
A
#
# COMPACT_ATOMS: atom_id res chain seq x y z
N LEU A 1 21.20 25.90 -9.63
CA LEU A 1 21.84 24.81 -8.89
C LEU A 1 22.15 25.20 -7.42
N PRO A 2 22.62 26.42 -7.07
CA PRO A 2 23.01 26.73 -5.69
C PRO A 2 21.94 26.62 -4.61
N GLU A 3 20.69 26.44 -4.96
CA GLU A 3 19.58 26.30 -4.01
C GLU A 3 19.06 24.83 -3.92
N ALA A 4 19.70 23.90 -4.64
CA ALA A 4 19.28 22.52 -4.65
C ALA A 4 20.01 21.73 -3.55
N THR A 5 19.25 21.01 -2.72
CA THR A 5 19.80 20.06 -1.76
C THR A 5 20.44 18.87 -2.47
N VAL A 6 19.79 18.35 -3.53
CA VAL A 6 20.33 17.30 -4.39
C VAL A 6 20.00 17.64 -5.85
N ALA A 7 21.00 17.68 -6.73
CA ALA A 7 20.81 17.73 -8.17
C ALA A 7 20.97 16.33 -8.76
N THR A 8 20.13 15.97 -9.75
CA THR A 8 20.08 14.62 -10.33
C THR A 8 20.29 14.63 -11.86
N PRO A 9 21.44 15.12 -12.37
CA PRO A 9 21.69 15.13 -13.80
C PRO A 9 21.96 13.73 -14.34
N ASN A 10 21.53 13.48 -15.57
CA ASN A 10 22.03 12.36 -16.37
C ASN A 10 23.36 12.72 -17.05
N VAL A 11 24.00 11.73 -17.73
CA VAL A 11 25.29 11.92 -18.41
C VAL A 11 25.26 13.11 -19.38
N PRO A 12 24.33 13.20 -20.37
CA PRO A 12 24.28 14.36 -21.27
C PRO A 12 24.08 15.71 -20.58
N GLU A 13 23.32 15.75 -19.50
CA GLU A 13 23.09 16.96 -18.72
C GLU A 13 24.34 17.36 -17.92
N ALA A 14 25.05 16.40 -17.32
CA ALA A 14 26.28 16.64 -16.60
C ALA A 14 27.40 17.12 -17.52
N GLU A 15 27.55 16.52 -18.69
CA GLU A 15 28.51 16.97 -19.72
C GLU A 15 28.28 18.44 -20.10
N LEU A 16 27.00 18.82 -20.30
CA LEU A 16 26.63 20.19 -20.61
C LEU A 16 26.89 21.16 -19.44
N LEU A 17 26.60 20.74 -18.21
CA LEU A 17 26.72 21.58 -17.02
C LEU A 17 28.19 21.85 -16.64
N ALA A 18 29.02 20.82 -16.71
CA ALA A 18 30.40 20.86 -16.28
C ALA A 18 31.41 21.09 -17.41
N ASP A 19 30.96 21.12 -18.68
CA ASP A 19 31.82 21.23 -19.89
C ASP A 19 32.89 20.12 -19.92
N VAL A 20 32.48 18.89 -19.67
CA VAL A 20 33.31 17.67 -19.66
C VAL A 20 32.76 16.62 -20.61
N THR A 21 33.56 15.59 -20.91
CA THR A 21 33.11 14.39 -21.62
C THR A 21 33.18 13.21 -20.67
N ILE A 22 32.16 12.35 -20.68
CA ILE A 22 32.01 11.20 -19.78
C ILE A 22 31.99 9.93 -20.62
N GLU A 23 33.09 9.16 -20.54
CA GLU A 23 33.23 7.89 -21.28
C GLU A 23 33.26 6.67 -20.36
N ASP A 24 33.61 6.84 -19.08
CA ASP A 24 33.72 5.75 -18.12
C ASP A 24 33.34 6.16 -16.68
N ASP A 25 33.43 5.21 -15.73
CA ASP A 25 33.09 5.40 -14.32
C ASP A 25 34.01 6.38 -13.59
N ALA A 26 35.23 6.61 -14.06
CA ALA A 26 36.14 7.60 -13.47
C ALA A 26 35.71 9.02 -13.87
N ASP A 27 35.35 9.20 -15.14
CA ASP A 27 34.78 10.45 -15.64
C ASP A 27 33.45 10.79 -14.96
N LEU A 28 32.61 9.79 -14.64
CA LEU A 28 31.37 10.03 -13.86
C LEU A 28 31.66 10.67 -12.51
N ARG A 29 32.71 10.23 -11.80
CA ARG A 29 33.07 10.78 -10.48
C ARG A 29 33.58 12.22 -10.61
N GLU A 30 34.48 12.48 -11.57
CA GLU A 30 34.98 13.81 -11.83
C GLU A 30 33.86 14.78 -12.23
N ALA A 31 32.96 14.33 -13.09
CA ALA A 31 31.80 15.10 -13.52
C ALA A 31 30.83 15.40 -12.37
N ALA A 32 30.56 14.42 -11.49
CA ALA A 32 29.71 14.62 -10.33
C ALA A 32 30.26 15.67 -9.37
N ASP A 33 31.57 15.65 -9.11
CA ASP A 33 32.25 16.67 -8.32
C ASP A 33 32.23 18.04 -9.01
N ALA A 34 32.47 18.10 -10.33
CA ALA A 34 32.41 19.34 -11.09
C ALA A 34 31.00 19.97 -11.10
N VAL A 35 29.94 19.15 -11.24
CA VAL A 35 28.55 19.65 -11.13
C VAL A 35 28.25 20.13 -9.71
N ARG A 36 28.77 19.46 -8.67
CA ARG A 36 28.60 19.89 -7.28
C ARG A 36 29.28 21.23 -7.03
N ASP A 37 30.44 21.51 -7.63
CA ASP A 37 31.10 22.79 -7.53
C ASP A 37 30.29 23.97 -8.12
N LEU A 38 29.25 23.70 -8.90
CA LEU A 38 28.27 24.68 -9.39
C LEU A 38 27.26 25.12 -8.31
N GLY A 39 27.29 24.50 -7.09
CA GLY A 39 26.66 25.02 -5.90
C GLY A 39 25.56 24.18 -5.24
N PRO A 40 25.06 23.05 -5.76
CA PRO A 40 24.16 22.22 -5.00
C PRO A 40 24.86 21.56 -3.79
N ASP A 41 24.12 21.25 -2.71
CA ASP A 41 24.71 20.59 -1.54
C ASP A 41 25.24 19.19 -1.88
N ALA A 42 24.53 18.47 -2.77
CA ALA A 42 24.93 17.17 -3.29
C ALA A 42 24.48 16.97 -4.75
N VAL A 43 25.08 15.99 -5.42
CA VAL A 43 24.76 15.57 -6.78
C VAL A 43 24.58 14.07 -6.80
N LEU A 44 23.58 13.58 -7.50
CA LEU A 44 23.48 12.19 -7.97
C LEU A 44 23.54 12.18 -9.50
N LEU A 45 24.71 11.89 -10.07
CA LEU A 45 24.89 11.75 -11.51
C LEU A 45 24.49 10.33 -11.93
N THR A 46 23.49 10.20 -12.82
CA THR A 46 23.00 8.90 -13.26
C THR A 46 23.72 8.41 -14.50
N GLY A 47 24.38 7.24 -14.40
CA GLY A 47 25.21 6.65 -15.46
C GLY A 47 24.50 5.64 -16.37
N GLY A 48 23.17 5.56 -16.35
CA GLY A 48 22.39 4.60 -17.11
C GLY A 48 22.54 4.71 -18.65
N HIS A 49 23.17 5.76 -19.15
CA HIS A 49 23.45 5.98 -20.58
C HIS A 49 24.77 5.33 -21.06
N LEU A 50 25.63 4.92 -20.14
CA LEU A 50 26.87 4.22 -20.48
C LEU A 50 26.63 2.74 -20.79
N ASP A 51 27.55 2.13 -21.52
CA ASP A 51 27.52 0.70 -21.81
C ASP A 51 27.78 -0.13 -20.54
N GLY A 52 27.16 -1.30 -20.44
CA GLY A 52 27.30 -2.19 -19.29
C GLY A 52 26.26 -1.96 -18.19
N ASP A 53 26.60 -2.36 -16.97
CA ASP A 53 25.74 -2.17 -15.82
C ASP A 53 25.66 -0.71 -15.42
N PRO A 54 24.47 -0.16 -15.12
CA PRO A 54 24.33 1.23 -14.70
C PRO A 54 25.08 1.52 -13.40
N VAL A 55 25.89 2.58 -13.42
CA VAL A 55 26.57 3.10 -12.24
C VAL A 55 26.14 4.55 -12.03
N ASP A 56 25.48 4.82 -10.90
CA ASP A 56 25.13 6.17 -10.48
C ASP A 56 26.16 6.65 -9.46
N VAL A 57 26.56 7.90 -9.52
CA VAL A 57 27.56 8.48 -8.60
C VAL A 57 26.95 9.59 -7.77
N TYR A 58 26.97 9.41 -6.46
CA TYR A 58 26.66 10.44 -5.48
C TYR A 58 27.94 11.19 -5.11
N ALA A 59 27.88 12.51 -5.12
CA ALA A 59 28.90 13.42 -4.63
C ALA A 59 28.25 14.40 -3.64
N GLY A 60 28.59 14.28 -2.37
CA GLY A 60 28.13 15.12 -1.26
C GLY A 60 29.24 15.31 -0.23
N GLU A 61 28.95 15.12 1.05
CA GLU A 61 30.01 15.04 2.08
C GLU A 61 30.94 13.85 1.84
N THR A 62 30.40 12.78 1.24
CA THR A 62 31.12 11.59 0.79
C THR A 62 30.89 11.40 -0.70
N THR A 63 31.75 10.63 -1.38
CA THR A 63 31.52 10.20 -2.77
C THR A 63 31.23 8.69 -2.76
N ARG A 64 30.08 8.29 -3.34
CA ARG A 64 29.64 6.90 -3.36
C ARG A 64 29.10 6.51 -4.74
N ALA A 65 29.42 5.31 -5.21
CA ALA A 65 28.89 4.74 -6.43
C ALA A 65 27.83 3.68 -6.10
N PHE A 66 26.74 3.69 -6.86
CA PHE A 66 25.65 2.71 -6.82
C PHE A 66 25.65 1.94 -8.14
N SER A 67 26.12 0.70 -8.13
CA SER A 67 26.12 -0.19 -9.31
C SER A 67 24.96 -1.17 -9.22
N ARG A 68 24.31 -1.45 -10.35
CA ARG A 68 23.19 -2.36 -10.45
C ARG A 68 23.29 -3.18 -11.74
N GLU A 69 22.73 -4.39 -11.71
CA GLU A 69 22.55 -5.18 -12.93
C GLU A 69 21.56 -4.48 -13.89
N ARG A 70 21.90 -4.39 -15.15
CA ARG A 70 21.02 -3.80 -16.18
C ARG A 70 19.81 -4.70 -16.41
N VAL A 71 18.62 -4.14 -16.21
CA VAL A 71 17.37 -4.82 -16.52
C VAL A 71 17.08 -4.68 -18.02
N ASP A 72 16.79 -5.81 -18.67
CA ASP A 72 16.40 -5.83 -20.08
C ASP A 72 14.91 -5.48 -20.21
N THR A 73 14.61 -4.18 -20.28
CA THR A 73 13.25 -3.64 -20.39
C THR A 73 13.24 -2.36 -21.23
N GLU A 74 12.13 -2.15 -21.96
CA GLU A 74 11.85 -0.89 -22.64
C GLU A 74 11.06 0.10 -21.73
N ASP A 75 10.59 -0.34 -20.56
CA ASP A 75 9.76 0.45 -19.63
C ASP A 75 10.62 1.35 -18.72
N THR A 76 11.33 2.29 -19.33
CA THR A 76 12.23 3.22 -18.61
C THR A 76 11.79 4.69 -18.67
N HIS A 77 10.67 4.98 -19.36
CA HIS A 77 10.20 6.36 -19.49
C HIS A 77 9.78 6.94 -18.14
N GLY A 78 10.33 8.11 -17.82
CA GLY A 78 10.05 8.80 -16.57
C GLY A 78 10.90 8.34 -15.37
N SER A 79 11.88 7.43 -15.54
CA SER A 79 12.75 6.96 -14.46
C SER A 79 13.49 8.09 -13.73
N GLY A 80 14.04 9.06 -14.47
CA GLY A 80 14.72 10.23 -13.86
C GLY A 80 13.79 11.11 -13.02
N CYS A 81 12.58 11.42 -13.53
CA CYS A 81 11.58 12.18 -12.77
C CYS A 81 11.14 11.43 -11.51
N THR A 82 10.99 10.13 -11.63
CA THR A 82 10.63 9.23 -10.54
C THR A 82 11.72 9.19 -9.47
N LEU A 83 12.98 9.09 -9.86
CA LEU A 83 14.14 9.15 -8.98
C LEU A 83 14.17 10.46 -8.18
N SER A 84 14.07 11.60 -8.89
CA SER A 84 14.08 12.92 -8.25
C SER A 84 12.93 13.10 -7.28
N ALA A 85 11.72 12.64 -7.64
CA ALA A 85 10.54 12.69 -6.77
C ALA A 85 10.69 11.78 -5.53
N ALA A 86 11.25 10.58 -5.69
CA ALA A 86 11.52 9.67 -4.58
C ALA A 86 12.55 10.26 -3.60
N ILE A 87 13.67 10.80 -4.11
CA ILE A 87 14.69 11.48 -3.28
C ILE A 87 14.07 12.64 -2.50
N ALA A 88 13.28 13.49 -3.18
CA ALA A 88 12.60 14.62 -2.54
C ALA A 88 11.65 14.16 -1.41
N ALA A 89 10.90 13.05 -1.62
CA ALA A 89 10.02 12.49 -0.61
C ALA A 89 10.81 11.97 0.62
N TYR A 90 11.94 11.31 0.42
CA TYR A 90 12.78 10.84 1.51
C TYR A 90 13.44 12.00 2.29
N LEU A 91 13.93 13.02 1.60
CA LEU A 91 14.43 14.24 2.24
C LEU A 91 13.33 14.93 3.07
N ALA A 92 12.12 15.04 2.53
CA ALA A 92 10.97 15.59 3.25
C ALA A 92 10.56 14.76 4.48
N SER A 93 10.88 13.46 4.48
CA SER A 93 10.68 12.55 5.62
C SER A 93 11.79 12.64 6.68
N GLY A 94 12.82 13.45 6.45
CA GLY A 94 13.90 13.71 7.40
C GLY A 94 15.16 12.86 7.19
N ASP A 95 15.27 12.15 6.07
CA ASP A 95 16.48 11.41 5.73
C ASP A 95 17.61 12.39 5.37
N GLU A 96 18.85 12.04 5.76
CA GLU A 96 20.06 12.73 5.28
C GLU A 96 20.24 12.52 3.76
N PRO A 97 20.85 13.45 3.02
CA PRO A 97 20.92 13.41 1.56
C PRO A 97 21.44 12.09 0.98
N GLU A 98 22.52 11.51 1.55
CA GLU A 98 23.07 10.23 1.08
C GLU A 98 22.08 9.08 1.24
N VAL A 99 21.38 9.03 2.38
CA VAL A 99 20.34 7.99 2.66
C VAL A 99 19.13 8.16 1.75
N ALA A 100 18.67 9.41 1.57
CA ALA A 100 17.56 9.72 0.67
C ALA A 100 17.87 9.31 -0.78
N VAL A 101 19.12 9.54 -1.23
CA VAL A 101 19.60 9.13 -2.56
C VAL A 101 19.64 7.60 -2.67
N GLU A 102 20.24 6.89 -1.72
CA GLU A 102 20.30 5.42 -1.73
C GLU A 102 18.90 4.80 -1.83
N ARG A 103 17.97 5.28 -1.01
CA ARG A 103 16.57 4.82 -1.03
C ARG A 103 15.85 5.17 -2.33
N GLY A 104 16.08 6.35 -2.89
CA GLY A 104 15.53 6.79 -4.18
C GLY A 104 16.01 5.93 -5.34
N VAL A 105 17.31 5.63 -5.37
CA VAL A 105 17.94 4.73 -6.33
C VAL A 105 17.32 3.33 -6.27
N ASP A 106 17.19 2.75 -5.06
CA ASP A 106 16.57 1.43 -4.87
C ASP A 106 15.09 1.41 -5.26
N ALA A 107 14.34 2.46 -4.92
CA ALA A 107 12.94 2.58 -5.29
C ALA A 107 12.77 2.61 -6.81
N THR A 108 13.58 3.42 -7.50
CA THR A 108 13.54 3.55 -8.96
C THR A 108 13.97 2.24 -9.66
N ALA A 109 14.97 1.54 -9.12
CA ALA A 109 15.38 0.23 -9.64
C ALA A 109 14.22 -0.80 -9.58
N ARG A 110 13.47 -0.83 -8.49
CA ARG A 110 12.26 -1.68 -8.37
C ARG A 110 11.19 -1.32 -9.41
N ALA A 111 10.98 -0.02 -9.64
CA ALA A 111 10.00 0.44 -10.62
C ALA A 111 10.37 0.05 -12.05
N ILE A 112 11.66 0.07 -12.39
CA ILE A 112 12.18 -0.37 -13.70
C ILE A 112 12.06 -1.90 -13.82
N ALA A 113 12.37 -2.64 -12.75
CA ALA A 113 12.35 -4.11 -12.77
C ALA A 113 10.93 -4.72 -12.78
N SER A 114 9.89 -3.94 -12.53
CA SER A 114 8.50 -4.43 -12.42
C SER A 114 7.85 -4.75 -13.76
N ASP A 115 8.43 -4.35 -14.90
CA ASP A 115 7.98 -4.61 -16.28
C ASP A 115 6.44 -4.60 -16.45
N LEU A 116 5.86 -3.43 -16.70
CA LEU A 116 4.40 -3.29 -16.88
C LEU A 116 3.91 -3.87 -18.20
N SER A 117 4.79 -3.96 -19.22
CA SER A 117 4.45 -4.42 -20.58
C SER A 117 3.16 -3.81 -21.12
N LEU A 118 2.97 -2.50 -20.95
CA LEU A 118 1.76 -1.78 -21.38
C LEU A 118 1.96 -1.10 -22.72
N GLY A 119 1.20 -1.54 -23.71
CA GLY A 119 1.20 -0.92 -25.03
C GLY A 119 2.34 -1.36 -25.94
N SER A 120 2.85 -0.48 -26.82
CA SER A 120 3.97 -0.70 -27.74
C SER A 120 4.92 0.50 -27.69
N GLY A 121 6.23 0.26 -27.61
CA GLY A 121 7.30 1.27 -27.49
C GLY A 121 7.75 1.46 -26.04
N ALA A 122 8.60 2.46 -25.80
CA ALA A 122 9.12 2.73 -24.45
C ALA A 122 7.99 3.03 -23.47
N GLY A 123 7.72 2.09 -22.56
CA GLY A 123 6.68 2.18 -21.54
C GLY A 123 7.13 2.99 -20.32
N PRO A 124 6.18 3.44 -19.49
CA PRO A 124 6.47 4.13 -18.23
C PRO A 124 7.00 3.15 -17.18
N VAL A 125 7.85 3.62 -16.26
CA VAL A 125 8.21 2.86 -15.07
C VAL A 125 6.98 2.60 -14.19
N ASP A 126 6.97 1.48 -13.48
CA ASP A 126 5.88 1.12 -12.57
C ASP A 126 5.94 1.93 -11.26
N HIS A 127 5.20 3.03 -11.21
CA HIS A 127 5.12 3.85 -10.00
C HIS A 127 4.48 3.10 -8.81
N ALA A 128 3.67 2.07 -9.04
CA ALA A 128 3.09 1.28 -7.96
C ALA A 128 4.15 0.40 -7.27
N ALA A 129 5.21 0.00 -7.98
CA ALA A 129 6.36 -0.70 -7.40
C ALA A 129 7.24 0.19 -6.52
N ILE A 130 7.19 1.53 -6.75
CA ILE A 130 7.88 2.51 -5.89
C ILE A 130 7.11 2.79 -4.61
N ALA A 131 5.80 2.72 -4.67
CA ALA A 131 4.96 2.74 -3.49
C ALA A 131 5.36 1.52 -2.63
N ASP A 132 6.64 1.50 -2.22
CA ASP A 132 7.12 0.61 -1.20
C ASP A 132 6.23 0.84 -0.01
N ARG A 133 5.41 -0.15 0.25
CA ARG A 133 4.55 -0.22 1.43
C ARG A 133 5.33 0.09 2.72
N ARG A 134 6.67 0.06 2.66
CA ARG A 134 7.59 0.45 3.74
C ARG A 134 7.86 1.96 3.82
N VAL A 135 7.82 2.69 2.71
CA VAL A 135 8.14 4.14 2.73
C VAL A 135 7.05 4.97 3.39
N VAL A 136 5.80 4.65 3.09
CA VAL A 136 4.66 5.27 3.80
C VAL A 136 4.69 4.91 5.30
N ALA A 137 5.23 3.73 5.65
CA ALA A 137 5.39 3.31 7.03
C ALA A 137 6.58 3.94 7.76
N ASP A 138 7.70 4.20 7.10
CA ASP A 138 8.88 4.78 7.78
C ASP A 138 8.73 6.29 8.00
N GLY A 139 8.10 7.02 7.08
CA GLY A 139 7.72 8.43 7.31
C GLY A 139 6.62 8.58 8.36
N ALA A 140 5.72 7.60 8.49
CA ALA A 140 4.70 7.54 9.53
C ALA A 140 5.24 6.96 10.87
N ARG A 141 6.38 6.26 10.85
CA ARG A 141 6.98 5.66 12.07
C ARG A 141 7.60 6.66 13.04
N ALA A 142 7.94 7.86 12.60
CA ALA A 142 8.38 8.92 13.50
C ALA A 142 7.17 9.45 14.30
N GLY A 143 6.84 8.78 15.41
CA GLY A 143 5.73 9.12 16.30
C GLY A 143 4.58 8.11 16.38
N VAL A 144 4.64 7.02 15.60
CA VAL A 144 3.67 5.92 15.65
C VAL A 144 4.01 4.98 16.81
N SER A 145 3.00 4.58 17.58
CA SER A 145 3.20 3.63 18.68
C SER A 145 3.67 2.27 18.15
N PRO A 146 4.41 1.48 18.94
CA PRO A 146 4.77 0.10 18.56
C PRO A 146 3.55 -0.73 18.14
N ASN A 147 2.43 -0.58 18.81
CA ASN A 147 1.18 -1.28 18.51
C ASN A 147 0.64 -0.94 17.11
N THR A 148 0.76 0.31 16.68
CA THR A 148 0.34 0.74 15.33
C THR A 148 1.27 0.16 14.27
N THR A 149 2.58 0.05 14.55
CA THR A 149 3.54 -0.60 13.64
C THR A 149 3.19 -2.07 13.42
N ASP A 150 2.90 -2.80 14.49
CA ASP A 150 2.49 -4.21 14.43
C ASP A 150 1.18 -4.37 13.63
N ALA A 151 0.22 -3.45 13.82
CA ALA A 151 -1.04 -3.45 13.07
C ALA A 151 -0.82 -3.17 11.56
N ILE A 152 0.11 -2.27 11.20
CA ILE A 152 0.48 -2.02 9.80
C ILE A 152 1.05 -3.28 9.16
N ASP A 153 1.97 -3.97 9.82
CA ASP A 153 2.58 -5.19 9.30
C ASP A 153 1.52 -6.32 9.20
N ALA A 154 0.64 -6.46 10.20
CA ALA A 154 -0.46 -7.43 10.17
C ALA A 154 -1.44 -7.20 9.01
N VAL A 155 -1.87 -5.96 8.74
CA VAL A 155 -2.72 -5.65 7.58
C VAL A 155 -2.00 -5.95 6.26
N ARG A 156 -0.70 -5.66 6.17
CA ARG A 156 0.09 -5.96 4.97
C ARG A 156 0.18 -7.45 4.69
N ASP A 157 0.37 -8.27 5.71
CA ASP A 157 0.44 -9.72 5.57
C ASP A 157 -0.89 -10.29 5.06
N VAL A 158 -2.03 -9.82 5.60
CA VAL A 158 -3.35 -10.17 5.10
C VAL A 158 -3.53 -9.72 3.64
N VAL A 159 -3.19 -8.48 3.31
CA VAL A 159 -3.29 -7.93 1.94
C VAL A 159 -2.45 -8.76 0.97
N ALA A 160 -1.20 -9.06 1.32
CA ALA A 160 -0.31 -9.87 0.48
C ALA A 160 -0.84 -11.30 0.26
N ALA A 161 -1.50 -11.89 1.27
CA ALA A 161 -2.16 -13.18 1.13
C ALA A 161 -3.38 -13.08 0.19
N LEU A 162 -4.24 -12.07 0.36
CA LEU A 162 -5.40 -11.85 -0.49
C LEU A 162 -5.02 -11.59 -1.96
N GLU A 163 -3.97 -10.81 -2.21
CA GLU A 163 -3.48 -10.57 -3.57
C GLU A 163 -2.97 -11.84 -4.28
N ARG A 164 -2.48 -12.82 -3.51
CA ARG A 164 -1.99 -14.10 -4.06
C ARG A 164 -3.10 -15.12 -4.30
N GLU A 165 -4.08 -15.20 -3.41
CA GLU A 165 -4.98 -16.36 -3.34
C GLU A 165 -6.48 -16.00 -3.36
N TRP A 166 -6.85 -14.71 -3.26
CA TRP A 166 -8.26 -14.32 -3.14
C TRP A 166 -8.98 -14.37 -4.48
N PRO A 167 -10.10 -15.09 -4.59
CA PRO A 167 -10.91 -15.13 -5.80
C PRO A 167 -11.53 -13.75 -6.10
N PRO A 168 -11.37 -13.21 -7.35
CA PRO A 168 -11.90 -11.89 -7.70
C PRO A 168 -13.43 -11.76 -7.54
N GLU A 169 -14.17 -12.84 -7.68
CA GLU A 169 -15.63 -12.89 -7.53
C GLU A 169 -16.12 -12.65 -6.09
N LEU A 170 -15.21 -12.75 -5.12
CA LEU A 170 -15.48 -12.47 -3.70
C LEU A 170 -15.30 -11.01 -3.33
N VAL A 171 -14.73 -10.22 -4.23
CA VAL A 171 -14.54 -8.79 -4.03
C VAL A 171 -15.84 -8.05 -4.35
N PRO A 172 -16.40 -7.25 -3.40
CA PRO A 172 -17.54 -6.38 -3.69
C PRO A 172 -17.23 -5.36 -4.80
N GLU A 173 -18.24 -4.80 -5.44
CA GLU A 173 -18.06 -3.74 -6.45
C GLU A 173 -17.34 -2.51 -5.85
N VAL A 174 -17.66 -2.19 -4.60
CA VAL A 174 -16.98 -1.12 -3.85
C VAL A 174 -15.58 -1.50 -3.36
N GLY A 175 -15.15 -2.75 -3.57
CA GLY A 175 -13.86 -3.27 -3.11
C GLY A 175 -13.89 -3.88 -1.70
N THR A 176 -12.88 -4.73 -1.43
CA THR A 176 -12.61 -5.31 -0.11
C THR A 176 -11.69 -4.38 0.68
N ASN A 177 -11.98 -4.17 1.96
CA ASN A 177 -11.04 -3.55 2.89
C ASN A 177 -10.67 -4.52 4.01
N VAL A 178 -9.49 -4.31 4.57
CA VAL A 178 -8.95 -5.00 5.74
C VAL A 178 -8.56 -3.94 6.74
N ALA A 179 -8.96 -4.10 7.98
CA ALA A 179 -8.63 -3.17 9.05
C ALA A 179 -8.17 -3.91 10.30
N VAL A 180 -7.19 -3.35 11.00
CA VAL A 180 -6.73 -3.79 12.31
C VAL A 180 -6.67 -2.59 13.24
N ALA A 181 -7.30 -2.70 14.41
CA ALA A 181 -7.28 -1.71 15.45
C ALA A 181 -6.16 -2.02 16.44
N PRO A 182 -5.12 -1.17 16.56
CA PRO A 182 -4.14 -1.26 17.64
C PRO A 182 -4.80 -1.32 19.02
N ALA A 183 -4.07 -1.79 20.03
CA ALA A 183 -4.62 -1.95 21.37
C ALA A 183 -5.11 -0.64 21.98
N ASP A 184 -4.45 0.47 21.64
CA ASP A 184 -4.70 1.83 22.09
C ASP A 184 -5.61 2.66 21.15
N ALA A 185 -6.13 2.05 20.07
CA ALA A 185 -7.02 2.73 19.12
C ALA A 185 -8.37 3.09 19.80
N THR A 186 -8.75 4.36 19.69
CA THR A 186 -10.00 4.91 20.22
C THR A 186 -10.81 5.64 19.15
N GLU A 187 -10.16 6.11 18.09
CA GLU A 187 -10.78 6.86 17.00
C GLU A 187 -10.51 6.19 15.65
N PRO A 188 -11.33 6.42 14.63
CA PRO A 188 -11.13 5.83 13.29
C PRO A 188 -9.77 6.12 12.66
N GLU A 189 -9.15 7.23 13.04
CA GLU A 189 -7.83 7.68 12.61
C GLU A 189 -6.70 6.81 13.17
N ASP A 190 -6.94 6.10 14.28
CA ASP A 190 -5.98 5.17 14.89
C ASP A 190 -5.98 3.80 14.21
N VAL A 191 -7.08 3.45 13.54
CA VAL A 191 -7.27 2.13 12.95
C VAL A 191 -6.52 2.03 11.64
N VAL A 192 -5.68 1.01 11.52
CA VAL A 192 -4.91 0.72 10.30
C VAL A 192 -5.78 0.00 9.29
N ALA A 193 -5.80 0.49 8.06
CA ALA A 193 -6.56 -0.10 6.96
C ALA A 193 -5.86 0.10 5.60
N VAL A 194 -6.45 -0.46 4.54
CA VAL A 194 -5.98 -0.26 3.16
C VAL A 194 -6.58 1.03 2.61
N ASP A 195 -5.73 1.93 2.12
CA ASP A 195 -6.17 3.11 1.36
C ASP A 195 -6.69 2.68 -0.02
N GLY A 196 -7.87 3.18 -0.40
CA GLY A 196 -8.49 2.87 -1.69
C GLY A 196 -9.00 1.43 -1.86
N ARG A 197 -8.80 0.50 -0.89
CA ARG A 197 -9.30 -0.89 -0.89
C ARG A 197 -8.59 -1.85 -1.86
N LEU A 198 -8.98 -3.14 -1.79
CA LEU A 198 -8.58 -4.16 -2.77
C LEU A 198 -9.71 -4.32 -3.81
N HIS A 199 -9.34 -4.33 -5.08
CA HIS A 199 -10.27 -4.48 -6.20
C HIS A 199 -9.96 -5.72 -7.04
N ALA A 200 -11.02 -6.28 -7.64
CA ALA A 200 -10.88 -7.31 -8.65
C ALA A 200 -10.31 -6.72 -9.95
N THR A 201 -9.32 -7.37 -10.51
CA THR A 201 -8.69 -7.02 -11.78
C THR A 201 -8.67 -8.22 -12.72
N SER A 202 -8.31 -8.04 -13.98
CA SER A 202 -8.14 -9.15 -14.92
C SER A 202 -7.01 -10.12 -14.54
N ARG A 203 -6.13 -9.74 -13.61
CA ARG A 203 -4.98 -10.52 -13.13
C ARG A 203 -5.12 -11.00 -11.68
N GLY A 204 -6.31 -10.96 -11.11
CA GLY A 204 -6.58 -11.28 -9.70
C GLY A 204 -6.97 -10.07 -8.88
N VAL A 205 -6.75 -10.10 -7.59
CA VAL A 205 -7.09 -9.02 -6.66
C VAL A 205 -5.86 -8.15 -6.38
N ARG A 206 -6.05 -6.83 -6.34
CA ARG A 206 -4.96 -5.87 -6.06
C ARG A 206 -5.44 -4.76 -5.14
N ALA A 207 -4.58 -4.40 -4.20
CA ALA A 207 -4.74 -3.18 -3.42
C ALA A 207 -4.44 -1.95 -4.30
N THR A 208 -5.27 -0.91 -4.21
CA THR A 208 -5.10 0.32 -5.02
C THR A 208 -4.29 1.38 -4.31
N GLY A 209 -4.04 1.22 -3.01
CA GLY A 209 -3.23 2.13 -2.21
C GLY A 209 -2.45 1.40 -1.13
N GLY A 210 -1.73 2.17 -0.31
CA GLY A 210 -0.92 1.67 0.79
C GLY A 210 -1.73 1.24 2.01
N VAL A 211 -1.02 0.85 3.08
CA VAL A 211 -1.59 0.53 4.39
C VAL A 211 -1.18 1.62 5.37
N ALA A 212 -2.14 2.29 5.97
CA ALA A 212 -1.89 3.39 6.91
C ALA A 212 -2.99 3.50 7.99
N PRO A 213 -2.70 4.13 9.14
CA PRO A 213 -3.73 4.57 10.07
C PRO A 213 -4.67 5.59 9.40
N GLY A 214 -5.96 5.54 9.74
CA GLY A 214 -6.97 6.45 9.19
C GLY A 214 -7.33 6.24 7.72
N ALA A 215 -6.73 5.26 7.04
CA ALA A 215 -6.91 5.03 5.59
C ALA A 215 -8.35 4.68 5.19
N SER A 216 -9.18 4.21 6.11
CA SER A 216 -10.59 3.90 5.84
C SER A 216 -11.50 4.12 7.05
N SER A 217 -12.19 5.24 7.08
CA SER A 217 -13.12 5.59 8.16
C SER A 217 -14.32 4.64 8.27
N HIS A 218 -14.77 4.04 7.17
CA HIS A 218 -15.95 3.16 7.18
C HIS A 218 -15.72 1.87 7.95
N ILE A 219 -14.67 1.11 7.58
CA ILE A 219 -14.39 -0.16 8.27
C ILE A 219 -13.87 0.08 9.69
N ALA A 220 -13.15 1.19 9.90
CA ALA A 220 -12.64 1.60 11.20
C ALA A 220 -13.77 1.85 12.21
N ARG A 221 -14.79 2.64 11.83
CA ARG A 221 -15.97 2.88 12.67
C ARG A 221 -16.72 1.60 13.00
N PHE A 222 -16.92 0.74 12.02
CA PHE A 222 -17.55 -0.56 12.25
C PHE A 222 -16.73 -1.40 13.25
N LEU A 223 -15.42 -1.51 13.06
CA LEU A 223 -14.54 -2.29 13.93
C LEU A 223 -14.53 -1.76 15.36
N LEU A 224 -14.40 -0.45 15.54
CA LEU A 224 -14.41 0.18 16.85
C LEU A 224 -15.78 0.01 17.56
N GLY A 225 -16.88 0.18 16.83
CA GLY A 225 -18.21 -0.02 17.39
C GLY A 225 -18.46 -1.47 17.86
N VAL A 226 -17.93 -2.48 17.16
CA VAL A 226 -17.96 -3.87 17.63
C VAL A 226 -17.06 -4.04 18.86
N ARG A 227 -15.87 -3.44 18.84
CA ARG A 227 -14.88 -3.54 19.91
C ARG A 227 -15.32 -2.89 21.23
N GLU A 228 -16.17 -1.85 21.18
CA GLU A 228 -16.77 -1.27 22.38
C GLU A 228 -17.54 -2.31 23.21
N HIS A 229 -18.12 -3.31 22.54
CA HIS A 229 -18.92 -4.36 23.20
C HIS A 229 -18.10 -5.65 23.42
N ASP A 230 -17.16 -5.95 22.53
CA ASP A 230 -16.25 -7.09 22.64
C ASP A 230 -14.79 -6.65 22.45
N PRO A 231 -14.08 -6.28 23.54
CA PRO A 231 -12.70 -5.76 23.46
C PRO A 231 -11.66 -6.74 22.90
N ARG A 232 -12.00 -8.00 22.71
CA ARG A 232 -11.11 -8.99 22.11
C ARG A 232 -10.98 -8.79 20.59
N ILE A 233 -11.96 -8.14 19.98
CA ILE A 233 -11.97 -7.92 18.54
C ILE A 233 -10.99 -6.82 18.18
N SER A 234 -10.08 -7.14 17.25
CA SER A 234 -9.12 -6.17 16.75
C SER A 234 -9.01 -6.14 15.23
N ALA A 235 -9.70 -7.02 14.49
CA ALA A 235 -9.62 -7.07 13.04
C ALA A 235 -11.00 -7.22 12.37
N ALA A 236 -11.16 -6.56 11.22
CA ALA A 236 -12.35 -6.69 10.38
C ALA A 236 -12.02 -6.58 8.89
N GLY A 237 -12.86 -7.20 8.07
CA GLY A 237 -12.77 -7.11 6.62
C GLY A 237 -14.12 -7.34 5.96
N ASN A 238 -14.25 -7.06 4.67
CA ASN A 238 -15.52 -7.27 3.97
C ASN A 238 -15.37 -8.11 2.71
N VAL A 239 -16.38 -8.91 2.44
CA VAL A 239 -16.48 -9.76 1.25
C VAL A 239 -17.82 -9.55 0.56
N ARG A 240 -17.89 -9.90 -0.73
CA ARG A 240 -19.11 -9.81 -1.52
C ARG A 240 -20.19 -10.74 -0.93
N TRP A 241 -21.39 -10.22 -0.79
CA TRP A 241 -22.53 -11.01 -0.36
C TRP A 241 -23.09 -11.87 -1.50
N SER A 242 -23.51 -13.07 -1.19
CA SER A 242 -24.47 -13.87 -1.95
C SER A 242 -25.33 -14.68 -0.99
N ARG A 243 -26.54 -15.04 -1.43
CA ARG A 243 -27.45 -15.86 -0.62
C ARG A 243 -26.84 -17.23 -0.29
N ALA A 244 -26.13 -17.83 -1.25
CA ALA A 244 -25.47 -19.12 -1.07
C ALA A 244 -24.37 -19.01 -0.01
N ARG A 245 -23.53 -17.95 -0.10
CA ARG A 245 -22.46 -17.70 0.87
C ARG A 245 -23.01 -17.44 2.27
N GLU A 246 -24.01 -16.58 2.41
CA GLU A 246 -24.66 -16.35 3.69
C GLU A 246 -25.19 -17.66 4.30
N SER A 247 -25.85 -18.50 3.51
CA SER A 247 -26.35 -19.79 4.00
C SER A 247 -25.22 -20.70 4.47
N ALA A 248 -24.16 -20.84 3.69
CA ALA A 248 -23.01 -21.69 4.02
C ALA A 248 -22.22 -21.19 5.25
N LEU A 249 -22.12 -19.87 5.41
CA LEU A 249 -21.49 -19.28 6.60
C LEU A 249 -22.30 -19.54 7.86
N ARG A 250 -23.63 -19.43 7.81
CA ARG A 250 -24.52 -19.72 8.94
C ARG A 250 -24.46 -21.17 9.45
N GLU A 251 -24.00 -22.10 8.63
CA GLU A 251 -23.79 -23.50 9.04
C GLU A 251 -22.51 -23.67 9.88
N ARG A 252 -21.59 -22.71 9.83
CA ARG A 252 -20.25 -22.82 10.42
C ARG A 252 -19.93 -21.75 11.46
N TRP A 253 -20.54 -20.58 11.34
CA TRP A 253 -20.24 -19.38 12.10
C TRP A 253 -21.48 -18.78 12.76
N ASP A 254 -21.25 -18.01 13.79
CA ASP A 254 -22.25 -17.10 14.34
C ASP A 254 -22.37 -15.89 13.41
N VAL A 255 -23.49 -15.80 12.69
CA VAL A 255 -23.74 -14.79 11.66
C VAL A 255 -24.93 -13.94 12.04
N GLU A 256 -24.70 -12.65 12.27
CA GLU A 256 -25.75 -11.67 12.54
C GLU A 256 -26.21 -11.00 11.24
N LEU A 257 -27.47 -10.57 11.21
CA LEU A 257 -28.06 -9.84 10.10
C LEU A 257 -28.39 -8.42 10.56
N THR A 258 -27.86 -7.42 9.87
CA THR A 258 -28.29 -6.03 10.04
C THR A 258 -29.28 -5.64 8.96
N ASP A 259 -30.45 -5.12 9.36
CA ASP A 259 -31.48 -4.68 8.42
C ASP A 259 -31.42 -3.16 8.23
N ARG A 260 -30.88 -2.73 7.10
CA ARG A 260 -30.75 -1.30 6.78
C ARG A 260 -32.07 -0.55 6.65
N THR A 261 -33.19 -1.24 6.58
CA THR A 261 -34.50 -0.58 6.60
C THR A 261 -34.85 -0.03 7.99
N GLU A 262 -34.16 -0.52 9.02
CA GLU A 262 -34.27 -0.05 10.40
C GLU A 262 -33.23 1.04 10.78
N GLU A 263 -32.33 1.39 9.85
CA GLU A 263 -31.34 2.48 10.04
C GLU A 263 -32.06 3.83 10.21
N PRO A 264 -31.94 4.52 11.37
CA PRO A 264 -32.56 5.81 11.58
C PRO A 264 -32.03 6.83 10.57
N ALA A 265 -32.91 7.70 10.08
CA ALA A 265 -32.54 8.74 9.10
C ALA A 265 -31.54 9.78 9.66
N ASP A 266 -31.41 9.87 10.96
CA ASP A 266 -30.54 10.74 11.74
C ASP A 266 -29.38 10.00 12.43
N ALA A 267 -29.08 8.74 12.00
CA ALA A 267 -27.94 8.01 12.54
C ALA A 267 -26.63 8.76 12.29
N ASP A 268 -25.78 8.84 13.33
CA ASP A 268 -24.45 9.50 13.27
C ASP A 268 -23.45 8.81 12.30
N GLY A 269 -23.90 7.85 11.54
CA GLY A 269 -23.16 7.12 10.52
C GLY A 269 -23.64 5.68 10.38
N THR A 270 -23.76 5.23 9.14
CA THR A 270 -24.22 3.86 8.80
C THR A 270 -23.38 2.76 9.47
N MET A 271 -22.07 3.02 9.68
CA MET A 271 -21.15 2.01 10.20
C MET A 271 -21.25 1.86 11.72
N ASP A 272 -21.42 2.96 12.43
CA ASP A 272 -21.62 2.96 13.89
C ASP A 272 -22.97 2.32 14.23
N TRP A 273 -23.99 2.61 13.44
CA TRP A 273 -25.30 1.97 13.58
C TRP A 273 -25.21 0.46 13.31
N ALA A 274 -24.58 0.02 12.20
CA ALA A 274 -24.45 -1.40 11.86
C ALA A 274 -23.67 -2.20 12.91
N ALA A 275 -22.67 -1.59 13.54
CA ALA A 275 -21.93 -2.23 14.63
C ALA A 275 -22.80 -2.38 15.88
N ARG A 276 -23.52 -1.31 16.29
CA ARG A 276 -24.43 -1.35 17.43
C ARG A 276 -25.59 -2.31 17.24
N ASP A 277 -26.18 -2.33 16.04
CA ASP A 277 -27.26 -3.27 15.69
C ASP A 277 -26.75 -4.71 15.76
N ALA A 278 -25.60 -5.01 15.18
CA ALA A 278 -24.98 -6.33 15.24
C ALA A 278 -24.61 -6.80 16.65
N MET A 279 -24.37 -5.86 17.57
CA MET A 279 -24.00 -6.14 18.96
C MET A 279 -25.18 -6.00 19.94
N ALA A 280 -26.38 -5.62 19.47
CA ALA A 280 -27.57 -5.53 20.30
C ALA A 280 -27.84 -6.89 20.97
N ASP A 281 -28.02 -6.88 22.27
CA ASP A 281 -28.26 -8.08 23.10
C ASP A 281 -27.12 -9.15 23.10
N ARG A 282 -25.89 -8.77 22.71
CA ARG A 282 -24.72 -9.66 22.65
C ARG A 282 -23.58 -9.23 23.57
N GLU A 283 -22.98 -10.20 24.26
CA GLU A 283 -21.71 -10.03 25.00
C GLU A 283 -20.48 -10.40 24.16
N ARG A 284 -20.71 -11.08 23.02
CA ARG A 284 -19.65 -11.52 22.09
C ARG A 284 -19.98 -11.12 20.68
N ALA A 285 -18.96 -10.69 19.96
CA ALA A 285 -19.08 -10.36 18.55
C ALA A 285 -19.42 -11.63 17.73
N PRO A 286 -20.30 -11.52 16.71
CA PRO A 286 -20.50 -12.57 15.75
C PRO A 286 -19.24 -12.77 14.90
N ASP A 287 -19.12 -13.92 14.24
CA ASP A 287 -18.04 -14.17 13.29
C ASP A 287 -18.17 -13.32 12.03
N ALA A 288 -19.41 -13.05 11.64
CA ALA A 288 -19.72 -12.22 10.48
C ALA A 288 -21.03 -11.46 10.66
N VAL A 289 -21.09 -10.27 10.06
CA VAL A 289 -22.29 -9.42 10.00
C VAL A 289 -22.71 -9.28 8.54
N VAL A 290 -23.92 -9.74 8.24
CA VAL A 290 -24.52 -9.68 6.90
C VAL A 290 -25.36 -8.42 6.75
N ASP A 291 -25.08 -7.69 5.69
CA ASP A 291 -25.85 -6.55 5.23
C ASP A 291 -26.35 -6.86 3.82
N ARG A 292 -27.65 -7.04 3.67
CA ARG A 292 -28.27 -7.38 2.37
C ARG A 292 -28.44 -6.19 1.43
N GLY A 293 -27.89 -5.04 1.82
CA GLY A 293 -27.95 -3.83 1.04
C GLY A 293 -29.34 -3.15 1.04
N ALA A 294 -29.41 -2.04 0.34
CA ALA A 294 -30.64 -1.28 0.09
C ALA A 294 -30.55 -0.59 -1.26
N ILE A 295 -31.56 0.17 -1.67
CA ILE A 295 -31.52 0.95 -2.92
C ILE A 295 -30.30 1.87 -2.90
N GLY A 296 -29.36 1.67 -3.86
CA GLY A 296 -28.10 2.42 -3.97
C GLY A 296 -26.99 2.02 -2.98
N LYS A 297 -27.20 0.94 -2.23
CA LYS A 297 -26.19 0.40 -1.28
C LYS A 297 -25.96 -1.09 -1.57
N GLU A 298 -24.72 -1.46 -1.88
CA GLU A 298 -24.32 -2.84 -2.17
C GLU A 298 -24.46 -3.74 -0.94
N ALA A 299 -24.93 -4.97 -1.16
CA ALA A 299 -24.97 -6.01 -0.15
C ALA A 299 -23.56 -6.54 0.14
N MET A 300 -23.21 -6.75 1.40
CA MET A 300 -21.90 -7.25 1.79
C MET A 300 -21.92 -8.06 3.08
N ILE A 301 -20.88 -8.84 3.30
CA ILE A 301 -20.62 -9.54 4.55
C ILE A 301 -19.36 -8.92 5.17
N ARG A 302 -19.47 -8.51 6.42
CA ARG A 302 -18.32 -8.03 7.21
C ARG A 302 -17.86 -9.17 8.11
N LEU A 303 -16.60 -9.54 7.95
CA LEU A 303 -15.93 -10.53 8.80
C LEU A 303 -15.36 -9.80 10.03
N VAL A 304 -15.46 -10.43 11.18
CA VAL A 304 -14.99 -9.90 12.46
C VAL A 304 -14.08 -10.94 13.11
N ALA A 305 -12.93 -10.51 13.65
CA ALA A 305 -11.94 -11.43 14.22
C ALA A 305 -11.17 -10.82 15.39
N GLU A 306 -10.60 -11.67 16.22
CA GLU A 306 -9.79 -11.26 17.38
C GLU A 306 -8.44 -10.66 16.94
N ASP A 307 -7.88 -11.10 15.80
CA ASP A 307 -6.66 -10.59 15.20
C ASP A 307 -6.64 -10.75 13.68
N ALA A 308 -5.56 -10.30 13.05
CA ALA A 308 -5.36 -10.36 11.61
C ALA A 308 -5.24 -11.78 11.06
N ASP A 309 -4.61 -12.69 11.80
CA ASP A 309 -4.43 -14.08 11.40
C ASP A 309 -5.78 -14.81 11.39
N ALA A 310 -6.57 -14.64 12.42
CA ALA A 310 -7.93 -15.16 12.50
C ALA A 310 -8.83 -14.56 11.41
N LEU A 311 -8.65 -13.27 11.07
CA LEU A 311 -9.35 -12.64 9.96
C LEU A 311 -8.97 -13.28 8.61
N LEU A 312 -7.67 -13.53 8.38
CA LEU A 312 -7.19 -14.19 7.15
C LEU A 312 -7.79 -15.59 7.01
N GLU A 313 -7.85 -16.36 8.09
CA GLU A 313 -8.50 -17.69 8.07
C GLU A 313 -10.01 -17.60 7.76
N LYS A 314 -10.68 -16.55 8.21
CA LYS A 314 -12.10 -16.29 7.84
C LYS A 314 -12.22 -15.95 6.36
N PHE A 315 -11.32 -15.18 5.78
CA PHE A 315 -11.27 -14.95 4.34
C PHE A 315 -11.08 -16.26 3.58
N ARG A 316 -10.12 -17.08 3.97
CA ARG A 316 -9.86 -18.41 3.36
C ARG A 316 -11.08 -19.32 3.43
N THR A 317 -11.75 -19.35 4.57
CA THR A 317 -12.98 -20.12 4.76
C THR A 317 -14.07 -19.62 3.81
N ALA A 318 -14.30 -18.32 3.72
CA ALA A 318 -15.27 -17.73 2.81
C ALA A 318 -14.97 -18.08 1.33
N ALA A 319 -13.68 -18.15 0.95
CA ALA A 319 -13.25 -18.55 -0.39
C ALA A 319 -13.48 -20.04 -0.68
N SER A 320 -13.33 -20.91 0.30
CA SER A 320 -13.52 -22.36 0.13
C SER A 320 -14.98 -22.73 -0.13
N LEU A 321 -15.92 -21.97 0.41
CA LEU A 321 -17.36 -22.25 0.32
C LEU A 321 -17.93 -22.06 -1.11
N GLU A 322 -17.30 -21.26 -1.96
CA GLU A 322 -17.72 -21.12 -3.36
C GLU A 322 -17.25 -22.27 -4.24
N ARG A 323 -16.06 -22.80 -3.97
CA ARG A 323 -15.55 -23.95 -4.74
C ARG A 323 -16.40 -25.21 -4.58
N ASP A 324 -17.06 -25.35 -3.43
CA ASP A 324 -17.93 -26.49 -3.14
C ASP A 324 -19.34 -26.31 -3.74
N ALA A 325 -19.77 -25.07 -4.02
CA ALA A 325 -21.09 -24.78 -4.60
C ALA A 325 -21.16 -24.98 -6.13
N ASP A 326 -20.01 -24.90 -6.84
CA ASP A 326 -19.91 -25.14 -8.28
C ASP A 326 -19.75 -26.64 -8.65
N VAL A 327 -19.75 -27.54 -7.67
CA VAL A 327 -19.55 -29.00 -7.83
C VAL A 327 -20.83 -29.80 -7.67
N VAL A 328 -22.01 -29.18 -7.49
CA VAL A 328 -23.30 -29.87 -7.34
C VAL A 328 -24.22 -29.63 -8.53
#